data_054c1f391d2b09aca4b58fe659491a2b
#
_entry.id   054c1f391d2b09aca4b58fe659491a2b
#
_cell.length_a   1.000
_cell.length_b   1.000
_cell.length_c   1.000
_cell.angle_alpha   90.00
_cell.angle_beta   90.00
_cell.angle_gamma   90.00
#
_symmetry.space_group_name_H-M   'P 1'
#
loop_
_entity.id
_entity.type
_entity.pdbx_description
1 polymer ?
#
loop_
_entity_poly.entity_id
_entity_poly.type
_entity_poly.pdbx_seq_one_letter_code
_entity_poly.pdbx_strand_id
1 'polypeptide(L)'
;MVVAANDVLTITVQCRLLSLSRSSWYYDPKGENPLNLNLMRLIDEQFLATPYYGSRQMARHLRREGHCVGRHRIRRLMRIMGLRAIFQEPRTTIPHPQHKIYPYLLRNLAITRPNQVWCTDLTYIPIKRGFLYLVAIMDWYSRKVLSWRLSNSMDVGFCLEALDEAFARHGQPEIFNTDQGSQFTSFDFTSALKDRGIKISMDGRGRWMDNVFIERLWRSLKYECVYLNAFESGRQARQDIGSWFTHYNQTRPHSTFNGQTPEEVYNQNANQGHAPDMRKEAA
;
A
#
# COMPACT_ATOMS: atom_id res chain seq x y z
N MET A 1 -34.39 1.54 -32.72
CA MET A 1 -33.70 2.21 -33.85
C MET A 1 -34.69 3.11 -34.57
N VAL A 2 -34.33 4.35 -34.91
CA VAL A 2 -35.19 5.26 -35.70
C VAL A 2 -35.17 4.81 -37.15
N VAL A 3 -36.34 4.72 -37.79
CA VAL A 3 -36.50 4.28 -39.21
C VAL A 3 -37.12 5.41 -40.01
N ALA A 4 -36.46 5.81 -41.11
CA ALA A 4 -36.89 6.94 -41.95
C ALA A 4 -38.25 6.70 -42.61
N ALA A 5 -38.50 5.50 -43.09
CA ALA A 5 -39.74 5.07 -43.74
C ALA A 5 -40.58 4.23 -42.76
N ASN A 6 -41.18 4.88 -41.76
CA ASN A 6 -42.14 4.23 -40.86
C ASN A 6 -43.50 4.80 -41.11
N ASP A 7 -44.47 3.94 -41.52
CA ASP A 7 -45.80 4.33 -41.94
C ASP A 7 -46.69 4.83 -40.80
N VAL A 8 -46.34 4.58 -39.56
CA VAL A 8 -47.13 4.89 -38.37
C VAL A 8 -46.59 6.06 -37.56
N LEU A 9 -45.27 6.17 -37.42
CA LEU A 9 -44.62 7.14 -36.56
C LEU A 9 -43.65 8.04 -37.33
N THR A 10 -43.82 9.34 -37.21
CA THR A 10 -42.86 10.31 -37.76
C THR A 10 -41.52 10.24 -37.06
N ILE A 11 -40.43 10.63 -37.71
CA ILE A 11 -39.10 10.67 -37.15
C ILE A 11 -39.04 11.45 -35.84
N THR A 12 -39.82 12.54 -35.77
CA THR A 12 -39.91 13.38 -34.52
C THR A 12 -40.47 12.60 -33.37
N VAL A 13 -41.52 11.80 -33.61
CA VAL A 13 -42.15 10.98 -32.55
C VAL A 13 -41.23 9.84 -32.12
N GLN A 14 -40.59 9.17 -33.11
CA GLN A 14 -39.64 8.09 -32.84
C GLN A 14 -38.45 8.58 -32.02
N CYS A 15 -37.88 9.75 -32.34
CA CYS A 15 -36.78 10.35 -31.60
C CYS A 15 -37.18 10.67 -30.17
N ARG A 16 -38.41 11.22 -29.97
CA ARG A 16 -38.95 11.54 -28.61
C ARG A 16 -39.11 10.26 -27.79
N LEU A 17 -39.70 9.21 -28.35
CA LEU A 17 -39.89 7.91 -27.68
C LEU A 17 -38.58 7.25 -27.25
N LEU A 18 -37.53 7.43 -28.05
CA LEU A 18 -36.19 6.87 -27.78
C LEU A 18 -35.29 7.83 -26.99
N SER A 19 -35.82 8.97 -26.55
CA SER A 19 -35.02 10.01 -25.85
C SER A 19 -33.80 10.48 -26.66
N LEU A 20 -33.91 10.50 -27.98
CA LEU A 20 -32.86 10.94 -28.90
C LEU A 20 -33.13 12.36 -29.38
N SER A 21 -32.07 13.19 -29.49
CA SER A 21 -32.19 14.47 -30.17
C SER A 21 -32.43 14.25 -31.64
N ARG A 22 -33.43 14.95 -32.22
CA ARG A 22 -33.68 14.92 -33.66
C ARG A 22 -32.44 15.33 -34.48
N SER A 23 -31.64 16.30 -34.00
CA SER A 23 -30.40 16.70 -34.63
C SER A 23 -29.35 15.57 -34.70
N SER A 24 -29.34 14.65 -33.73
CA SER A 24 -28.46 13.48 -33.74
C SER A 24 -28.84 12.49 -34.87
N TRP A 25 -30.11 12.40 -35.24
CA TRP A 25 -30.56 11.56 -36.35
C TRP A 25 -30.07 12.06 -37.72
N TYR A 26 -30.11 13.39 -37.91
CA TYR A 26 -29.67 14.02 -39.17
C TYR A 26 -28.19 14.38 -39.16
N TYR A 27 -27.45 14.07 -38.06
CA TYR A 27 -26.04 14.35 -38.02
C TYR A 27 -25.26 13.35 -38.87
N ASP A 28 -24.64 13.86 -39.93
CA ASP A 28 -23.67 13.11 -40.70
C ASP A 28 -22.28 13.33 -40.16
N PRO A 29 -21.61 12.28 -39.59
CA PRO A 29 -20.28 12.41 -39.00
C PRO A 29 -19.28 12.88 -40.04
N LYS A 30 -18.81 14.12 -39.91
CA LYS A 30 -17.68 14.62 -40.69
C LYS A 30 -16.39 14.01 -40.11
N GLY A 31 -15.64 13.33 -40.95
CA GLY A 31 -14.30 12.85 -40.64
C GLY A 31 -13.36 13.97 -40.19
N GLU A 32 -12.20 13.61 -39.69
CA GLU A 32 -11.16 14.57 -39.29
C GLU A 32 -10.61 15.30 -40.53
N ASN A 33 -10.33 16.58 -40.40
CA ASN A 33 -9.76 17.37 -41.47
C ASN A 33 -8.30 16.95 -41.78
N PRO A 34 -7.77 17.22 -43.02
CA PRO A 34 -6.43 16.79 -43.40
C PRO A 34 -5.32 17.23 -42.46
N LEU A 35 -5.45 18.42 -41.85
CA LEU A 35 -4.47 18.92 -40.85
C LEU A 35 -4.49 18.07 -39.56
N ASN A 36 -5.67 17.62 -39.13
CA ASN A 36 -5.76 16.71 -37.97
C ASN A 36 -5.21 15.33 -38.30
N LEU A 37 -5.47 14.79 -39.50
CA LEU A 37 -4.91 13.51 -39.91
C LEU A 37 -3.38 13.54 -39.94
N ASN A 38 -2.79 14.63 -40.48
CA ASN A 38 -1.34 14.82 -40.42
C ASN A 38 -0.81 14.92 -38.97
N LEU A 39 -1.49 15.66 -38.12
CA LEU A 39 -1.12 15.71 -36.68
C LEU A 39 -1.25 14.35 -36.00
N MET A 40 -2.26 13.55 -36.33
CA MET A 40 -2.42 12.20 -35.79
C MET A 40 -1.25 11.30 -36.19
N ARG A 41 -0.81 11.36 -37.46
CA ARG A 41 0.38 10.63 -37.91
C ARG A 41 1.64 11.03 -37.13
N LEU A 42 1.90 12.33 -36.99
CA LEU A 42 3.05 12.82 -36.21
C LEU A 42 2.97 12.45 -34.72
N ILE A 43 1.76 12.46 -34.13
CA ILE A 43 1.54 12.04 -32.76
C ILE A 43 1.84 10.54 -32.63
N ASP A 44 1.44 9.71 -33.58
CA ASP A 44 1.67 8.26 -33.58
C ASP A 44 3.17 7.96 -33.65
N GLU A 45 3.85 8.52 -34.62
CA GLU A 45 5.30 8.38 -34.80
C GLU A 45 6.06 8.76 -33.51
N GLN A 46 5.73 9.92 -32.93
CA GLN A 46 6.37 10.34 -31.69
C GLN A 46 5.99 9.49 -30.49
N PHE A 47 4.74 9.00 -30.43
CA PHE A 47 4.29 8.15 -29.32
C PHE A 47 4.99 6.79 -29.34
N LEU A 48 5.28 6.22 -30.50
CA LEU A 48 6.07 4.99 -30.62
C LEU A 48 7.49 5.17 -30.06
N ALA A 49 8.08 6.34 -30.27
CA ALA A 49 9.41 6.65 -29.73
C ALA A 49 9.40 7.02 -28.25
N THR A 50 8.33 7.69 -27.78
CA THR A 50 8.21 8.19 -26.41
C THR A 50 6.81 7.93 -25.82
N PRO A 51 6.47 6.67 -25.49
CA PRO A 51 5.11 6.29 -25.06
C PRO A 51 4.69 6.92 -23.71
N TYR A 52 5.61 7.53 -22.99
CA TYR A 52 5.36 8.28 -21.76
C TYR A 52 5.02 9.76 -21.98
N TYR A 53 4.99 10.25 -23.26
CA TYR A 53 4.57 11.63 -23.54
C TYR A 53 3.05 11.78 -23.45
N GLY A 54 2.59 12.49 -22.41
CA GLY A 54 1.21 12.93 -22.33
C GLY A 54 0.92 14.14 -23.22
N SER A 55 -0.34 14.53 -23.35
CA SER A 55 -0.80 15.61 -24.23
C SER A 55 -0.08 16.97 -24.03
N ARG A 56 0.46 17.25 -22.82
CA ARG A 56 1.25 18.48 -22.57
C ARG A 56 2.62 18.40 -23.25
N GLN A 57 3.30 17.27 -23.08
CA GLN A 57 4.64 17.09 -23.61
C GLN A 57 4.59 16.89 -25.14
N MET A 58 3.62 16.14 -25.62
CA MET A 58 3.36 15.98 -27.07
C MET A 58 3.09 17.32 -27.74
N ALA A 59 2.27 18.20 -27.17
CA ALA A 59 2.03 19.54 -27.71
C ALA A 59 3.29 20.42 -27.70
N ARG A 60 4.18 20.28 -26.68
CA ARG A 60 5.46 21.01 -26.66
C ARG A 60 6.40 20.50 -27.74
N HIS A 61 6.48 19.21 -27.94
CA HIS A 61 7.29 18.56 -28.97
C HIS A 61 6.88 19.06 -30.34
N LEU A 62 5.61 18.93 -30.74
CA LEU A 62 5.11 19.38 -32.05
C LEU A 62 5.28 20.88 -32.28
N ARG A 63 5.21 21.73 -31.27
CA ARG A 63 5.53 23.15 -31.38
C ARG A 63 7.01 23.42 -31.71
N ARG A 64 7.92 22.65 -31.14
CA ARG A 64 9.35 22.73 -31.45
C ARG A 64 9.64 22.31 -32.89
N GLU A 65 8.84 21.47 -33.46
CA GLU A 65 8.87 21.05 -34.87
C GLU A 65 8.15 22.04 -35.81
N GLY A 66 7.69 23.18 -35.28
CA GLY A 66 7.07 24.24 -36.07
C GLY A 66 5.55 24.16 -36.23
N HIS A 67 4.88 23.18 -35.58
CA HIS A 67 3.45 23.07 -35.67
C HIS A 67 2.73 23.99 -34.67
N CYS A 68 1.83 24.84 -35.15
CA CYS A 68 1.01 25.71 -34.30
C CYS A 68 -0.18 24.91 -33.72
N VAL A 69 0.04 24.23 -32.56
CA VAL A 69 -0.95 23.35 -31.95
C VAL A 69 -1.16 23.64 -30.45
N GLY A 70 -2.42 23.60 -30.02
CA GLY A 70 -2.79 23.72 -28.61
C GLY A 70 -2.91 22.37 -27.92
N ARG A 71 -2.65 22.33 -26.59
CA ARG A 71 -2.80 21.10 -25.78
C ARG A 71 -4.17 20.43 -25.93
N HIS A 72 -5.24 21.21 -25.97
CA HIS A 72 -6.60 20.66 -26.04
C HIS A 72 -6.85 19.91 -27.36
N ARG A 73 -6.32 20.44 -28.46
CA ARG A 73 -6.39 19.75 -29.76
C ARG A 73 -5.63 18.44 -29.74
N ILE A 74 -4.39 18.44 -29.24
CA ILE A 74 -3.58 17.23 -29.11
C ILE A 74 -4.24 16.21 -28.19
N ARG A 75 -4.77 16.63 -27.04
CA ARG A 75 -5.50 15.73 -26.11
C ARG A 75 -6.71 15.07 -26.77
N ARG A 76 -7.46 15.80 -27.60
CA ARG A 76 -8.60 15.27 -28.34
C ARG A 76 -8.14 14.23 -29.36
N LEU A 77 -7.11 14.54 -30.15
CA LEU A 77 -6.58 13.63 -31.16
C LEU A 77 -6.02 12.34 -30.54
N MET A 78 -5.20 12.45 -29.49
CA MET A 78 -4.70 11.29 -28.75
C MET A 78 -5.85 10.41 -28.22
N ARG A 79 -6.93 11.03 -27.71
CA ARG A 79 -8.11 10.28 -27.24
C ARG A 79 -8.83 9.54 -28.39
N ILE A 80 -8.97 10.16 -29.56
CA ILE A 80 -9.57 9.52 -30.76
C ILE A 80 -8.73 8.34 -31.21
N MET A 81 -7.40 8.46 -31.14
CA MET A 81 -6.44 7.41 -31.47
C MET A 81 -6.33 6.32 -30.39
N GLY A 82 -6.98 6.48 -29.24
CA GLY A 82 -6.85 5.56 -28.10
C GLY A 82 -5.50 5.64 -27.37
N LEU A 83 -4.67 6.66 -27.65
CA LEU A 83 -3.34 6.81 -27.08
C LEU A 83 -3.39 7.40 -25.67
N ARG A 84 -2.80 6.68 -24.71
CA ARG A 84 -2.59 7.14 -23.33
C ARG A 84 -1.12 7.00 -22.98
N ALA A 85 -0.55 8.07 -22.40
CA ALA A 85 0.82 8.01 -21.91
C ALA A 85 0.99 6.89 -20.87
N ILE A 86 2.10 6.16 -20.97
CA ILE A 86 2.48 5.15 -19.98
C ILE A 86 3.04 5.89 -18.77
N PHE A 87 2.34 5.85 -17.66
CA PHE A 87 2.79 6.37 -16.37
C PHE A 87 2.15 5.57 -15.25
N GLN A 88 2.79 5.54 -14.10
CA GLN A 88 2.22 4.92 -12.91
C GLN A 88 1.04 5.77 -12.43
N GLU A 89 -0.13 5.18 -12.35
CA GLU A 89 -1.31 5.88 -11.83
C GLU A 89 -1.16 6.08 -10.31
N PRO A 90 -1.52 7.26 -9.76
CA PRO A 90 -1.32 7.58 -8.34
C PRO A 90 -2.19 6.76 -7.37
N ARG A 91 -3.09 5.93 -7.88
CA ARG A 91 -3.95 5.02 -7.09
C ARG A 91 -3.90 3.64 -7.68
N THR A 92 -2.98 2.83 -7.19
CA THR A 92 -2.86 1.40 -7.55
C THR A 92 -3.77 0.51 -6.69
N THR A 93 -4.21 0.99 -5.53
CA THR A 93 -5.08 0.24 -4.61
C THR A 93 -6.40 0.98 -4.40
N ILE A 94 -7.51 0.33 -4.70
CA ILE A 94 -8.85 0.80 -4.37
C ILE A 94 -9.23 0.14 -3.04
N PRO A 95 -9.53 0.92 -1.96
CA PRO A 95 -10.00 0.35 -0.70
C PRO A 95 -11.28 -0.46 -0.92
N HIS A 96 -11.34 -1.67 -0.39
CA HIS A 96 -12.56 -2.47 -0.46
C HIS A 96 -13.63 -1.81 0.43
N PRO A 97 -14.88 -1.63 -0.02
CA PRO A 97 -15.93 -0.93 0.73
C PRO A 97 -16.24 -1.53 2.11
N GLN A 98 -15.94 -2.81 2.30
CA GLN A 98 -16.18 -3.53 3.56
C GLN A 98 -15.01 -3.46 4.55
N HIS A 99 -13.88 -2.87 4.19
CA HIS A 99 -12.73 -2.73 5.09
C HIS A 99 -13.02 -1.67 6.15
N LYS A 100 -13.16 -2.12 7.40
CA LYS A 100 -13.41 -1.23 8.53
C LYS A 100 -12.11 -0.61 8.99
N ILE A 101 -12.07 0.73 9.05
CA ILE A 101 -10.97 1.50 9.63
C ILE A 101 -11.26 1.70 11.11
N TYR A 102 -10.26 1.46 11.95
CA TYR A 102 -10.33 1.64 13.40
C TYR A 102 -9.69 2.97 13.83
N PRO A 103 -10.12 3.55 14.96
CA PRO A 103 -9.53 4.79 15.45
C PRO A 103 -8.10 4.58 15.94
N TYR A 104 -7.29 5.64 15.88
CA TYR A 104 -5.95 5.64 16.48
C TYR A 104 -6.04 5.80 18.00
N LEU A 105 -5.57 4.80 18.73
CA LEU A 105 -5.73 4.71 20.18
C LEU A 105 -4.48 5.16 20.97
N LEU A 106 -3.34 5.37 20.30
CA LEU A 106 -2.07 5.62 20.98
C LEU A 106 -1.78 7.10 21.29
N ARG A 107 -2.69 8.01 20.89
CA ARG A 107 -2.50 9.44 21.18
C ARG A 107 -2.52 9.69 22.68
N ASN A 108 -1.42 10.25 23.19
CA ASN A 108 -1.23 10.56 24.62
C ASN A 108 -1.25 9.32 25.54
N LEU A 109 -1.12 8.10 24.99
CA LEU A 109 -0.99 6.89 25.78
C LEU A 109 0.45 6.72 26.24
N ALA A 110 0.68 6.69 27.54
CA ALA A 110 1.97 6.31 28.10
C ALA A 110 2.16 4.79 27.95
N ILE A 111 3.16 4.38 27.19
CA ILE A 111 3.50 2.96 26.99
C ILE A 111 4.64 2.65 27.96
N THR A 112 4.36 1.88 29.01
CA THR A 112 5.23 1.73 30.18
C THR A 112 5.74 0.30 30.39
N ARG A 113 5.24 -0.69 29.65
CA ARG A 113 5.60 -2.09 29.81
C ARG A 113 5.53 -2.88 28.49
N PRO A 114 6.27 -3.99 28.38
CA PRO A 114 6.11 -4.95 27.28
C PRO A 114 4.66 -5.46 27.16
N ASN A 115 4.27 -5.84 25.96
CA ASN A 115 2.94 -6.36 25.63
C ASN A 115 1.76 -5.41 25.90
N GLN A 116 2.02 -4.13 26.16
CA GLN A 116 0.96 -3.13 26.20
C GLN A 116 0.49 -2.77 24.79
N VAL A 117 1.43 -2.56 23.87
CA VAL A 117 1.15 -2.25 22.47
C VAL A 117 2.09 -3.04 21.58
N TRP A 118 1.53 -3.77 20.61
CA TRP A 118 2.30 -4.30 19.50
C TRP A 118 2.01 -3.50 18.24
N CYS A 119 2.97 -3.42 17.34
CA CYS A 119 2.79 -2.83 16.01
C CYS A 119 3.26 -3.77 14.92
N THR A 120 2.65 -3.61 13.76
CA THR A 120 3.02 -4.34 12.54
C THR A 120 3.04 -3.42 11.34
N ASP A 121 3.86 -3.78 10.37
CA ASP A 121 3.93 -3.15 9.06
C ASP A 121 4.53 -4.13 8.05
N LEU A 122 4.42 -3.79 6.78
CA LEU A 122 4.87 -4.58 5.66
C LEU A 122 5.88 -3.79 4.83
N THR A 123 6.98 -4.44 4.46
CA THR A 123 7.97 -3.83 3.57
C THR A 123 8.40 -4.76 2.45
N TYR A 124 8.99 -4.17 1.39
CA TYR A 124 9.52 -4.90 0.24
C TYR A 124 11.00 -5.18 0.42
N ILE A 125 11.41 -6.41 0.12
CA ILE A 125 12.80 -6.86 0.11
C ILE A 125 13.19 -7.20 -1.33
N PRO A 126 14.07 -6.42 -1.96
CA PRO A 126 14.54 -6.71 -3.32
C PRO A 126 15.37 -7.99 -3.36
N ILE A 127 15.20 -8.77 -4.41
CA ILE A 127 16.00 -9.93 -4.76
C ILE A 127 16.41 -9.82 -6.24
N LYS A 128 17.35 -10.62 -6.70
CA LYS A 128 17.88 -10.58 -8.09
C LYS A 128 16.79 -10.60 -9.17
N ARG A 129 15.67 -11.29 -8.95
CA ARG A 129 14.55 -11.40 -9.88
C ARG A 129 13.24 -11.02 -9.22
N GLY A 130 13.07 -9.73 -8.87
CA GLY A 130 11.85 -9.22 -8.26
C GLY A 130 12.03 -8.82 -6.80
N PHE A 131 11.02 -9.12 -5.98
CA PHE A 131 11.02 -8.77 -4.55
C PHE A 131 10.18 -9.76 -3.74
N LEU A 132 10.39 -9.74 -2.44
CA LEU A 132 9.58 -10.44 -1.45
C LEU A 132 8.88 -9.41 -0.56
N TYR A 133 7.81 -9.84 0.07
CA TYR A 133 7.11 -9.10 1.11
C TYR A 133 7.59 -9.57 2.47
N LEU A 134 7.92 -8.65 3.34
CA LEU A 134 8.30 -8.93 4.72
C LEU A 134 7.32 -8.26 5.65
N VAL A 135 6.66 -9.03 6.52
CA VAL A 135 5.90 -8.54 7.66
C VAL A 135 6.70 -8.79 8.94
N ALA A 136 6.62 -7.86 9.88
CA ALA A 136 7.14 -8.08 11.24
C ALA A 136 6.14 -7.55 12.26
N ILE A 137 6.12 -8.19 13.43
CA ILE A 137 5.39 -7.76 14.61
C ILE A 137 6.41 -7.37 15.67
N MET A 138 6.26 -6.16 16.21
CA MET A 138 7.19 -5.58 17.17
C MET A 138 6.45 -5.15 18.44
N ASP A 139 7.04 -5.43 19.60
CA ASP A 139 6.62 -4.81 20.84
C ASP A 139 7.03 -3.33 20.89
N TRP A 140 6.06 -2.46 21.11
CA TRP A 140 6.27 -1.01 21.06
C TRP A 140 7.17 -0.49 22.17
N TYR A 141 7.11 -1.09 23.37
CA TYR A 141 7.90 -0.66 24.52
C TYR A 141 9.39 -1.01 24.33
N SER A 142 9.68 -2.28 24.14
CA SER A 142 11.05 -2.82 24.07
C SER A 142 11.69 -2.73 22.69
N ARG A 143 10.92 -2.47 21.63
CA ARG A 143 11.33 -2.56 20.21
C ARG A 143 11.71 -3.98 19.78
N LYS A 144 11.46 -5.00 20.58
CA LYS A 144 11.73 -6.40 20.24
C LYS A 144 10.86 -6.83 19.08
N VAL A 145 11.46 -7.42 18.03
CA VAL A 145 10.76 -8.10 16.96
C VAL A 145 10.30 -9.45 17.50
N LEU A 146 8.99 -9.63 17.64
CA LEU A 146 8.37 -10.80 18.23
C LEU A 146 8.25 -11.96 17.22
N SER A 147 7.86 -11.62 16.00
CA SER A 147 7.77 -12.55 14.88
C SER A 147 7.93 -11.81 13.55
N TRP A 148 8.21 -12.56 12.50
CA TRP A 148 8.31 -12.05 11.14
C TRP A 148 8.07 -13.14 10.11
N ARG A 149 7.63 -12.77 8.90
CA ARG A 149 7.45 -13.70 7.77
C ARG A 149 7.86 -13.05 6.46
N LEU A 150 8.41 -13.87 5.56
CA LEU A 150 8.68 -13.54 4.16
C LEU A 150 7.74 -14.30 3.25
N SER A 151 7.11 -13.59 2.30
CA SER A 151 6.26 -14.17 1.27
C SER A 151 6.60 -13.63 -0.11
N ASN A 152 6.31 -14.39 -1.15
CA ASN A 152 6.33 -13.96 -2.54
C ASN A 152 4.97 -13.42 -3.02
N SER A 153 3.93 -13.57 -2.22
CA SER A 153 2.58 -13.04 -2.45
C SER A 153 2.19 -12.04 -1.35
N MET A 154 1.34 -11.08 -1.72
CA MET A 154 0.85 -10.04 -0.82
C MET A 154 -0.57 -10.40 -0.32
N ASP A 155 -0.76 -11.64 0.13
CA ASP A 155 -2.00 -12.11 0.75
C ASP A 155 -2.02 -11.84 2.27
N VAL A 156 -3.15 -12.13 2.93
CA VAL A 156 -3.26 -11.96 4.38
C VAL A 156 -2.67 -13.15 5.15
N GLY A 157 -2.48 -14.29 4.51
CA GLY A 157 -2.11 -15.54 5.17
C GLY A 157 -0.78 -15.45 5.92
N PHE A 158 0.28 -14.92 5.28
CA PHE A 158 1.60 -14.81 5.95
C PHE A 158 1.60 -13.78 7.09
N CYS A 159 0.68 -12.80 7.07
CA CYS A 159 0.48 -11.85 8.18
C CYS A 159 -0.18 -12.56 9.38
N LEU A 160 -1.14 -13.45 9.12
CA LEU A 160 -1.78 -14.28 10.15
C LEU A 160 -0.80 -15.28 10.75
N GLU A 161 0.04 -15.93 9.94
CA GLU A 161 1.09 -16.82 10.44
C GLU A 161 2.07 -16.09 11.38
N ALA A 162 2.45 -14.85 11.03
CA ALA A 162 3.28 -14.03 11.90
C ALA A 162 2.57 -13.68 13.20
N LEU A 163 1.28 -13.38 13.13
CA LEU A 163 0.45 -13.04 14.29
C LEU A 163 0.30 -14.23 15.24
N ASP A 164 -0.01 -15.42 14.71
CA ASP A 164 -0.18 -16.63 15.50
C ASP A 164 1.13 -17.07 16.18
N GLU A 165 2.27 -16.93 15.48
CA GLU A 165 3.58 -17.18 16.10
C GLU A 165 3.87 -16.20 17.23
N ALA A 166 3.58 -14.90 17.04
CA ALA A 166 3.77 -13.90 18.08
C ALA A 166 2.93 -14.22 19.32
N PHE A 167 1.65 -14.59 19.13
CA PHE A 167 0.77 -15.00 20.22
C PHE A 167 1.27 -16.25 20.95
N ALA A 168 1.69 -17.27 20.22
CA ALA A 168 2.16 -18.51 20.79
C ALA A 168 3.42 -18.34 21.66
N ARG A 169 4.30 -17.42 21.31
CA ARG A 169 5.60 -17.21 21.99
C ARG A 169 5.58 -16.14 23.06
N HIS A 170 4.76 -15.12 22.90
CA HIS A 170 4.86 -13.89 23.70
C HIS A 170 3.55 -13.51 24.40
N GLY A 171 2.49 -14.30 24.26
CA GLY A 171 1.15 -13.97 24.76
C GLY A 171 0.45 -12.98 23.84
N GLN A 172 -0.29 -12.05 24.40
CA GLN A 172 -1.10 -11.11 23.60
C GLN A 172 -0.96 -9.67 24.13
N PRO A 173 -1.04 -8.65 23.24
CA PRO A 173 -1.01 -7.25 23.65
C PRO A 173 -2.41 -6.78 24.06
N GLU A 174 -2.46 -5.62 24.74
CA GLU A 174 -3.73 -4.93 24.99
C GLU A 174 -4.23 -4.19 23.73
N ILE A 175 -3.29 -3.60 22.97
CA ILE A 175 -3.57 -2.85 21.75
C ILE A 175 -2.65 -3.36 20.65
N PHE A 176 -3.22 -3.53 19.46
CA PHE A 176 -2.49 -3.86 18.24
C PHE A 176 -2.59 -2.70 17.25
N ASN A 177 -1.45 -2.09 16.90
CA ASN A 177 -1.38 -0.94 16.01
C ASN A 177 -0.89 -1.34 14.62
N THR A 178 -1.54 -0.85 13.58
CA THR A 178 -1.21 -1.14 12.18
C THR A 178 -1.52 0.08 11.30
N ASP A 179 -1.01 0.08 10.09
CA ASP A 179 -1.48 1.01 9.06
C ASP A 179 -2.87 0.60 8.51
N GLN A 180 -3.37 1.36 7.53
CA GLN A 180 -4.63 1.06 6.85
C GLN A 180 -4.44 0.16 5.61
N GLY A 181 -3.40 -0.67 5.57
CA GLY A 181 -3.14 -1.61 4.49
C GLY A 181 -4.27 -2.64 4.32
N SER A 182 -4.46 -3.12 3.09
CA SER A 182 -5.54 -4.06 2.77
C SER A 182 -5.45 -5.37 3.56
N GLN A 183 -4.24 -5.83 3.89
CA GLN A 183 -4.00 -7.03 4.68
C GLN A 183 -4.51 -6.85 6.12
N PHE A 184 -4.18 -5.70 6.73
CA PHE A 184 -4.50 -5.41 8.13
C PHE A 184 -5.94 -4.94 8.35
N THR A 185 -6.61 -4.44 7.29
CA THR A 185 -8.04 -4.08 7.30
C THR A 185 -8.93 -5.24 6.89
N SER A 186 -8.37 -6.40 6.51
CA SER A 186 -9.12 -7.58 6.12
C SER A 186 -9.96 -8.12 7.28
N PHE A 187 -11.05 -8.80 6.94
CA PHE A 187 -11.92 -9.43 7.94
C PHE A 187 -11.16 -10.46 8.76
N ASP A 188 -10.35 -11.31 8.12
CA ASP A 188 -9.62 -12.41 8.78
C ASP A 188 -8.63 -11.86 9.82
N PHE A 189 -7.82 -10.83 9.45
CA PHE A 189 -6.86 -10.23 10.36
C PHE A 189 -7.53 -9.52 11.54
N THR A 190 -8.56 -8.73 11.26
CA THR A 190 -9.27 -7.99 12.31
C THR A 190 -10.10 -8.90 13.22
N SER A 191 -10.64 -10.03 12.70
CA SER A 191 -11.34 -11.03 13.52
C SER A 191 -10.37 -11.77 14.44
N ALA A 192 -9.18 -12.18 13.94
CA ALA A 192 -8.16 -12.83 14.76
C ALA A 192 -7.75 -12.01 16.00
N LEU A 193 -7.73 -10.69 15.88
CA LEU A 193 -7.47 -9.78 16.99
C LEU A 193 -8.68 -9.65 17.94
N LYS A 194 -9.88 -9.48 17.39
CA LYS A 194 -11.11 -9.31 18.18
C LYS A 194 -11.47 -10.53 18.99
N ASP A 195 -11.33 -11.72 18.40
CA ASP A 195 -11.65 -13.00 19.07
C ASP A 195 -10.78 -13.22 20.32
N ARG A 196 -9.64 -12.52 20.39
CA ARG A 196 -8.74 -12.46 21.55
C ARG A 196 -8.97 -11.25 22.46
N GLY A 197 -9.96 -10.42 22.19
CA GLY A 197 -10.26 -9.21 22.98
C GLY A 197 -9.23 -8.06 22.81
N ILE A 198 -8.37 -8.13 21.79
CA ILE A 198 -7.33 -7.14 21.53
C ILE A 198 -7.93 -5.88 20.89
N LYS A 199 -7.60 -4.71 21.42
CA LYS A 199 -8.03 -3.42 20.84
C LYS A 199 -7.24 -3.12 19.58
N ILE A 200 -7.94 -2.81 18.49
CA ILE A 200 -7.30 -2.47 17.21
C ILE A 200 -7.13 -0.95 17.12
N SER A 201 -5.91 -0.52 16.84
CA SER A 201 -5.55 0.85 16.53
C SER A 201 -5.04 0.95 15.10
N MET A 202 -5.46 1.96 14.36
CA MET A 202 -4.96 2.19 13.00
C MET A 202 -4.44 3.62 12.84
N ASP A 203 -3.29 3.73 12.18
CA ASP A 203 -2.65 5.00 11.92
C ASP A 203 -3.53 5.92 11.08
N GLY A 204 -3.48 7.20 11.35
CA GLY A 204 -4.16 8.20 10.53
C GLY A 204 -3.53 8.28 9.15
N ARG A 205 -4.35 8.46 8.11
CA ARG A 205 -3.89 8.56 6.72
C ARG A 205 -2.85 9.66 6.56
N GLY A 206 -1.63 9.30 6.12
CA GLY A 206 -0.51 10.23 5.94
C GLY A 206 0.20 10.65 7.23
N ARG A 207 -0.03 10.00 8.36
CA ARG A 207 0.62 10.26 9.66
C ARG A 207 1.72 9.24 9.93
N TRP A 208 2.87 9.41 9.31
CA TRP A 208 4.05 8.55 9.47
C TRP A 208 4.54 8.44 10.93
N MET A 209 4.27 9.43 11.76
CA MET A 209 4.68 9.40 13.18
C MET A 209 3.92 8.36 14.02
N ASP A 210 2.77 7.91 13.53
CA ASP A 210 1.90 6.98 14.25
C ASP A 210 2.45 5.54 14.23
N ASN A 211 3.45 5.21 13.35
CA ASN A 211 4.13 3.90 13.31
C ASN A 211 5.66 4.01 13.18
N VAL A 212 6.22 5.09 13.69
CA VAL A 212 7.63 5.48 13.52
C VAL A 212 8.66 4.41 13.92
N PHE A 213 8.31 3.51 14.84
CA PHE A 213 9.30 2.54 15.35
C PHE A 213 9.51 1.38 14.39
N ILE A 214 8.47 0.88 13.78
CA ILE A 214 8.63 -0.18 12.77
C ILE A 214 9.20 0.40 11.46
N GLU A 215 8.90 1.65 11.13
CA GLU A 215 9.56 2.34 10.00
C GLU A 215 11.08 2.49 10.23
N ARG A 216 11.50 2.78 11.48
CA ARG A 216 12.92 2.78 11.86
C ARG A 216 13.54 1.40 11.80
N LEU A 217 12.80 0.35 12.18
CA LEU A 217 13.23 -1.04 12.02
C LEU A 217 13.52 -1.34 10.53
N TRP A 218 12.61 -0.97 9.64
CA TRP A 218 12.83 -1.15 8.20
C TRP A 218 14.04 -0.40 7.67
N ARG A 219 14.27 0.80 8.16
CA ARG A 219 15.46 1.55 7.80
C ARG A 219 16.72 0.80 8.24
N SER A 220 16.79 0.38 9.49
CA SER A 220 17.94 -0.36 10.01
C SER A 220 18.16 -1.66 9.24
N LEU A 221 17.14 -2.47 9.05
CA LEU A 221 17.21 -3.71 8.28
C LEU A 221 17.72 -3.46 6.85
N LYS A 222 17.20 -2.45 6.16
CA LYS A 222 17.58 -2.16 4.79
C LYS A 222 19.04 -1.75 4.68
N TYR A 223 19.51 -0.86 5.55
CA TYR A 223 20.89 -0.35 5.50
C TYR A 223 21.91 -1.33 6.10
N GLU A 224 21.55 -2.11 7.11
CA GLU A 224 22.46 -2.99 7.82
C GLU A 224 22.48 -4.43 7.26
N CYS A 225 21.46 -4.83 6.48
CA CYS A 225 21.37 -6.18 5.91
C CYS A 225 21.05 -6.15 4.40
N VAL A 226 19.90 -5.58 4.00
CA VAL A 226 19.37 -5.77 2.64
C VAL A 226 20.26 -5.14 1.57
N TYR A 227 20.71 -3.90 1.78
CA TYR A 227 21.53 -3.17 0.79
C TYR A 227 23.00 -3.63 0.78
N LEU A 228 23.44 -4.31 1.82
CA LEU A 228 24.78 -4.91 1.87
C LEU A 228 24.84 -6.28 1.19
N ASN A 229 23.68 -6.93 1.02
CA ASN A 229 23.58 -8.26 0.44
C ASN A 229 22.73 -8.19 -0.84
N ALA A 230 23.31 -8.58 -1.97
CA ALA A 230 22.55 -8.74 -3.20
C ALA A 230 21.87 -10.12 -3.20
N PHE A 231 20.73 -10.27 -2.55
CA PHE A 231 20.05 -11.55 -2.42
C PHE A 231 19.74 -12.19 -3.78
N GLU A 232 20.29 -13.36 -4.01
CA GLU A 232 20.05 -14.13 -5.24
C GLU A 232 18.73 -14.91 -5.19
N SER A 233 18.30 -15.32 -3.99
CA SER A 233 17.13 -16.16 -3.77
C SER A 233 16.37 -15.79 -2.49
N GLY A 234 15.08 -16.18 -2.42
CA GLY A 234 14.28 -16.02 -1.22
C GLY A 234 14.77 -16.85 -0.03
N ARG A 235 15.47 -17.97 -0.28
CA ARG A 235 16.10 -18.78 0.78
C ARG A 235 17.24 -18.01 1.45
N GLN A 236 18.12 -17.40 0.66
CA GLN A 236 19.21 -16.57 1.16
C GLN A 236 18.65 -15.37 1.93
N ALA A 237 17.70 -14.64 1.35
CA ALA A 237 17.04 -13.51 2.03
C ALA A 237 16.45 -13.92 3.39
N ARG A 238 15.79 -15.08 3.48
CA ARG A 238 15.24 -15.60 4.73
C ARG A 238 16.31 -15.89 5.78
N GLN A 239 17.42 -16.49 5.37
CA GLN A 239 18.52 -16.83 6.27
C GLN A 239 19.20 -15.57 6.82
N ASP A 240 19.56 -14.64 5.95
CA ASP A 240 20.34 -13.45 6.32
C ASP A 240 19.47 -12.46 7.13
N ILE A 241 18.20 -12.27 6.74
CA ILE A 241 17.24 -11.47 7.51
C ILE A 241 16.97 -12.10 8.87
N GLY A 242 16.85 -13.44 8.95
CA GLY A 242 16.68 -14.15 10.22
C GLY A 242 17.86 -13.94 11.16
N SER A 243 19.08 -14.07 10.65
CA SER A 243 20.31 -13.79 11.40
C SER A 243 20.37 -12.33 11.87
N TRP A 244 19.95 -11.39 11.01
CA TRP A 244 19.91 -9.99 11.37
C TRP A 244 18.87 -9.69 12.45
N PHE A 245 17.66 -10.27 12.40
CA PHE A 245 16.66 -10.11 13.46
C PHE A 245 17.13 -10.69 14.81
N THR A 246 17.85 -11.81 14.77
CA THR A 246 18.47 -12.36 15.98
C THR A 246 19.50 -11.39 16.55
N HIS A 247 20.39 -10.85 15.71
CA HIS A 247 21.36 -9.83 16.09
C HIS A 247 20.67 -8.57 16.62
N TYR A 248 19.62 -8.07 15.93
CA TYR A 248 18.87 -6.89 16.33
C TYR A 248 18.26 -7.04 17.71
N ASN A 249 17.66 -8.19 18.00
CA ASN A 249 17.02 -8.43 19.30
C ASN A 249 18.00 -8.66 20.42
N GLN A 250 19.07 -9.43 20.17
CA GLN A 250 19.90 -10.02 21.23
C GLN A 250 21.26 -9.34 21.44
N THR A 251 21.78 -8.68 20.42
CA THR A 251 23.18 -8.18 20.46
C THR A 251 23.31 -6.71 20.09
N ARG A 252 22.38 -6.17 19.28
CA ARG A 252 22.47 -4.80 18.80
C ARG A 252 22.12 -3.80 19.90
N PRO A 253 23.07 -2.92 20.34
CA PRO A 253 22.78 -1.94 21.38
C PRO A 253 21.87 -0.83 20.85
N HIS A 254 20.90 -0.40 21.66
CA HIS A 254 19.96 0.66 21.34
C HIS A 254 20.23 1.91 22.21
N SER A 255 20.44 3.04 21.55
CA SER A 255 20.69 4.32 22.22
C SER A 255 19.53 4.77 23.12
N THR A 256 18.29 4.45 22.74
CA THR A 256 17.09 4.75 23.54
C THR A 256 17.07 4.01 24.89
N PHE A 257 17.78 2.89 24.97
CA PHE A 257 17.82 2.01 26.15
C PHE A 257 19.19 2.00 26.82
N ASN A 258 19.96 3.08 26.68
CA ASN A 258 21.31 3.21 27.25
C ASN A 258 22.24 2.03 26.86
N GLY A 259 22.12 1.53 25.63
CA GLY A 259 22.93 0.43 25.12
C GLY A 259 22.37 -0.97 25.38
N GLN A 260 21.26 -1.11 26.10
CA GLN A 260 20.60 -2.41 26.23
C GLN A 260 19.98 -2.86 24.92
N THR A 261 19.86 -4.17 24.76
CA THR A 261 19.19 -4.79 23.61
C THR A 261 17.68 -4.82 23.78
N PRO A 262 16.90 -4.93 22.69
CA PRO A 262 15.46 -5.11 22.77
C PRO A 262 15.02 -6.30 23.64
N GLU A 263 15.77 -7.40 23.61
CA GLU A 263 15.47 -8.59 24.40
C GLU A 263 15.71 -8.38 25.90
N GLU A 264 16.79 -7.70 26.27
CA GLU A 264 17.06 -7.36 27.66
C GLU A 264 15.94 -6.48 28.23
N VAL A 265 15.53 -5.43 27.49
CA VAL A 265 14.45 -4.53 27.92
C VAL A 265 13.10 -5.26 28.01
N TYR A 266 12.81 -6.16 27.09
CA TYR A 266 11.59 -6.97 27.10
C TYR A 266 11.54 -7.88 28.33
N ASN A 267 12.63 -8.60 28.63
CA ASN A 267 12.69 -9.59 29.70
C ASN A 267 12.77 -8.98 31.10
N GLN A 268 13.44 -7.84 31.29
CA GLN A 268 13.54 -7.16 32.61
C GLN A 268 12.16 -6.78 33.17
N ASN A 269 11.23 -6.37 32.31
CA ASN A 269 9.92 -5.93 32.75
C ASN A 269 8.86 -7.06 32.69
N ALA A 270 9.10 -8.14 31.96
CA ALA A 270 8.24 -9.33 32.00
C ALA A 270 8.31 -10.03 33.37
N ASN A 271 9.48 -10.00 34.04
CA ASN A 271 9.67 -10.59 35.37
C ASN A 271 9.09 -9.74 36.53
N GLN A 272 8.83 -8.46 36.30
CA GLN A 272 8.20 -7.60 37.33
C GLN A 272 6.67 -7.72 37.39
N GLY A 273 6.03 -8.25 36.34
CA GLY A 273 4.58 -8.50 36.27
C GLY A 273 4.12 -9.81 36.92
N HIS A 274 5.03 -10.67 37.38
CA HIS A 274 4.75 -11.94 38.04
C HIS A 274 5.34 -12.03 39.45
N ALA A 275 5.37 -10.94 40.21
CA ALA A 275 5.57 -11.03 41.63
C ALA A 275 4.25 -11.52 42.25
N PRO A 276 4.17 -12.72 42.85
CA PRO A 276 2.97 -13.15 43.57
C PRO A 276 2.77 -12.16 44.73
N ASP A 277 1.53 -11.69 44.86
CA ASP A 277 1.09 -10.83 45.98
C ASP A 277 1.21 -11.59 47.32
N MET A 278 2.39 -11.56 47.89
CA MET A 278 2.72 -12.16 49.21
C MET A 278 2.14 -11.34 50.37
N ARG A 279 1.04 -10.61 50.18
CA ARG A 279 0.39 -9.82 51.24
C ARG A 279 -0.98 -10.35 51.66
N LYS A 280 -1.24 -11.65 51.56
CA LYS A 280 -2.43 -12.27 52.13
C LYS A 280 -2.13 -13.58 52.84
N GLU A 281 -1.19 -13.60 53.75
CA GLU A 281 -1.12 -14.64 54.79
C GLU A 281 -0.41 -14.06 56.01
N ALA A 282 -1.07 -13.15 56.75
CA ALA A 282 -0.79 -12.81 58.13
C ALA A 282 -1.95 -11.98 58.71
N ALA A 283 -3.04 -12.67 59.03
CA ALA A 283 -3.98 -12.27 60.08
C ALA A 283 -4.80 -13.49 60.53
#